data_24f3e4d2a2b751ba98a91c2ebdbc7450
#
_entry.id   24f3e4d2a2b751ba98a91c2ebdbc7450
#
_cell.length_a   1.000
_cell.length_b   1.000
_cell.length_c   1.000
_cell.angle_alpha   90.00
_cell.angle_beta   90.00
_cell.angle_gamma   90.00
#
_symmetry.space_group_name_H-M   'P 1'
#
loop_
_entity.id
_entity.type
_entity.pdbx_description
1 polymer ?
#
loop_
_entity_poly.entity_id
_entity_poly.type
_entity_poly.pdbx_seq_one_letter_code
_entity_poly.pdbx_strand_id
1 'polypeptide(L)'
;MRIIDCHCHVYPPTVAARAVRGVADFYDRESSFGDGLAASVMDLWKVRKVDHAVVFSVATKLSQVEHINSFIAKAVEEGGGFFTGLGTVHPDVPDMAKAVHDMLELGLKGVKLHPETQGCAVDDPRLLALYDACPEDFPILIHTGDFRYDMSNPDRTARILKMFPHRTFIGAHFGGWSVWDEAVETLHGFDNLYVDTSSTFFWMSDHSKVRDYIRSYGSEKVLFGSDFPMWDVKPEIDDLLALKLRDDEYENIFHRNAEKVFGIKCGGVI
;
A
#
# COMPACT_ATOMS: atom_id res chain seq x y z
N MET A 1 7.37 17.57 -11.92
CA MET A 1 6.39 17.09 -10.94
C MET A 1 7.07 16.00 -10.13
N ARG A 2 6.96 16.04 -8.82
CA ARG A 2 7.46 15.01 -7.91
C ARG A 2 6.58 13.75 -8.00
N ILE A 3 7.17 12.56 -7.85
CA ILE A 3 6.44 11.29 -7.87
C ILE A 3 6.85 10.44 -6.68
N ILE A 4 5.89 10.00 -5.89
CA ILE A 4 6.05 9.08 -4.76
C ILE A 4 5.24 7.83 -5.06
N ASP A 5 5.92 6.68 -5.14
CA ASP A 5 5.27 5.38 -5.30
C ASP A 5 4.91 4.81 -3.91
N CYS A 6 3.63 4.74 -3.60
CA CYS A 6 3.14 4.35 -2.28
C CYS A 6 2.95 2.84 -2.10
N HIS A 7 3.25 2.01 -3.12
CA HIS A 7 2.95 0.58 -3.07
C HIS A 7 4.06 -0.29 -3.66
N CYS A 8 5.11 -0.55 -2.88
CA CYS A 8 6.23 -1.38 -3.31
C CYS A 8 6.50 -2.52 -2.32
N HIS A 9 6.32 -3.77 -2.76
CA HIS A 9 6.71 -4.94 -1.99
C HIS A 9 8.20 -5.22 -2.18
N VAL A 10 8.95 -5.32 -1.08
CA VAL A 10 10.37 -5.65 -1.10
C VAL A 10 10.66 -6.79 -0.10
N TYR A 11 11.63 -7.62 -0.44
CA TYR A 11 11.94 -8.84 0.31
C TYR A 11 13.44 -8.98 0.58
N PRO A 12 13.83 -9.67 1.67
CA PRO A 12 15.24 -10.04 1.89
C PRO A 12 15.78 -10.84 0.69
N PRO A 13 17.03 -10.60 0.25
CA PRO A 13 17.60 -11.25 -0.93
C PRO A 13 17.52 -12.78 -0.90
N THR A 14 17.62 -13.37 0.28
CA THR A 14 17.57 -14.82 0.47
C THR A 14 16.22 -15.46 0.17
N VAL A 15 15.14 -14.66 0.17
CA VAL A 15 13.77 -15.14 -0.06
C VAL A 15 13.05 -14.45 -1.22
N ALA A 16 13.63 -13.39 -1.77
CA ALA A 16 12.98 -12.51 -2.76
C ALA A 16 12.43 -13.31 -3.95
N ALA A 17 13.24 -14.11 -4.62
CA ALA A 17 12.80 -14.90 -5.79
C ALA A 17 11.62 -15.82 -5.46
N ARG A 18 11.61 -16.46 -4.27
CA ARG A 18 10.50 -17.31 -3.84
C ARG A 18 9.28 -16.50 -3.47
N ALA A 19 9.45 -15.35 -2.84
CA ALA A 19 8.33 -14.48 -2.46
C ALA A 19 7.65 -13.90 -3.71
N VAL A 20 8.43 -13.39 -4.65
CA VAL A 20 7.92 -12.88 -5.95
C VAL A 20 7.18 -13.96 -6.71
N ARG A 21 7.73 -15.18 -6.78
CA ARG A 21 7.04 -16.30 -7.41
C ARG A 21 5.73 -16.63 -6.69
N GLY A 22 5.71 -16.66 -5.36
CA GLY A 22 4.52 -16.94 -4.55
C GLY A 22 3.40 -15.90 -4.76
N VAL A 23 3.75 -14.61 -4.96
CA VAL A 23 2.77 -13.58 -5.32
C VAL A 23 2.23 -13.81 -6.74
N ALA A 24 3.09 -14.10 -7.71
CA ALA A 24 2.66 -14.41 -9.07
C ALA A 24 1.70 -15.63 -9.09
N ASP A 25 2.06 -16.70 -8.38
CA ASP A 25 1.23 -17.92 -8.27
C ASP A 25 -0.14 -17.63 -7.60
N PHE A 26 -0.19 -16.73 -6.58
CA PHE A 26 -1.43 -16.36 -5.91
C PHE A 26 -2.42 -15.68 -6.86
N TYR A 27 -1.92 -14.93 -7.86
CA TYR A 27 -2.72 -14.22 -8.86
C TYR A 27 -2.74 -14.92 -10.23
N ASP A 28 -2.40 -16.22 -10.30
CA ASP A 28 -2.39 -17.03 -11.53
C ASP A 28 -1.58 -16.37 -12.68
N ARG A 29 -0.41 -15.78 -12.31
CA ARG A 29 0.47 -15.13 -13.28
C ARG A 29 1.72 -15.94 -13.56
N GLU A 30 2.17 -15.90 -14.82
CA GLU A 30 3.39 -16.58 -15.25
C GLU A 30 4.65 -15.96 -14.62
N SER A 31 4.66 -14.62 -14.46
CA SER A 31 5.82 -13.88 -13.92
C SER A 31 5.40 -12.52 -13.36
N SER A 32 6.31 -11.93 -12.59
CA SER A 32 6.30 -10.52 -12.16
C SER A 32 7.35 -9.73 -12.94
N PHE A 33 7.24 -8.40 -12.94
CA PHE A 33 8.21 -7.50 -13.58
C PHE A 33 9.55 -7.49 -12.84
N GLY A 34 9.53 -7.31 -11.52
CA GLY A 34 10.72 -7.06 -10.70
C GLY A 34 11.15 -8.28 -9.89
N ASP A 35 12.33 -8.17 -9.32
CA ASP A 35 12.96 -9.20 -8.49
C ASP A 35 12.60 -9.10 -6.99
N GLY A 36 11.87 -8.04 -6.60
CA GLY A 36 11.48 -7.79 -5.22
C GLY A 36 12.60 -7.28 -4.31
N LEU A 37 13.72 -6.80 -4.84
CA LEU A 37 14.82 -6.24 -4.05
C LEU A 37 14.66 -4.72 -3.85
N ALA A 38 14.92 -4.22 -2.65
CA ALA A 38 14.90 -2.79 -2.36
C ALA A 38 15.93 -2.01 -3.19
N ALA A 39 17.11 -2.58 -3.43
CA ALA A 39 18.12 -1.97 -4.30
C ALA A 39 17.62 -1.81 -5.73
N SER A 40 16.92 -2.81 -6.27
CA SER A 40 16.34 -2.74 -7.61
C SER A 40 15.24 -1.67 -7.72
N VAL A 41 14.40 -1.51 -6.67
CA VAL A 41 13.45 -0.40 -6.60
C VAL A 41 14.19 0.93 -6.69
N MET A 42 15.20 1.14 -5.86
CA MET A 42 15.93 2.41 -5.84
C MET A 42 16.58 2.75 -7.19
N ASP A 43 17.23 1.78 -7.83
CA ASP A 43 17.94 1.99 -9.10
C ASP A 43 16.96 2.21 -10.26
N LEU A 44 15.94 1.38 -10.36
CA LEU A 44 14.92 1.49 -11.43
C LEU A 44 14.09 2.77 -11.29
N TRP A 45 13.65 3.10 -10.05
CA TRP A 45 12.81 4.28 -9.82
C TRP A 45 13.56 5.59 -10.10
N LYS A 46 14.86 5.68 -9.76
CA LYS A 46 15.69 6.82 -10.17
C LYS A 46 15.75 6.99 -11.69
N VAL A 47 15.89 5.89 -12.44
CA VAL A 47 15.84 5.90 -13.91
C VAL A 47 14.45 6.32 -14.42
N ARG A 48 13.39 5.92 -13.73
CA ARG A 48 12.00 6.26 -14.04
C ARG A 48 11.57 7.64 -13.52
N LYS A 49 12.47 8.37 -12.83
CA LYS A 49 12.23 9.69 -12.22
C LYS A 49 11.15 9.66 -11.13
N VAL A 50 11.10 8.58 -10.37
CA VAL A 50 10.36 8.50 -9.12
C VAL A 50 11.28 9.00 -8.00
N ASP A 51 10.78 9.89 -7.16
CA ASP A 51 11.58 10.61 -6.17
C ASP A 51 11.62 9.90 -4.82
N HIS A 52 10.64 9.06 -4.54
CA HIS A 52 10.51 8.35 -3.26
C HIS A 52 9.61 7.12 -3.39
N ALA A 53 9.83 6.13 -2.52
CA ALA A 53 8.98 4.95 -2.49
C ALA A 53 8.60 4.54 -1.07
N VAL A 54 7.37 4.09 -0.88
CA VAL A 54 6.89 3.44 0.35
C VAL A 54 7.05 1.93 0.18
N VAL A 55 7.88 1.33 1.04
CA VAL A 55 8.28 -0.08 0.92
C VAL A 55 7.80 -0.91 2.10
N PHE A 56 7.42 -2.16 1.84
CA PHE A 56 6.91 -3.08 2.85
C PHE A 56 6.97 -4.55 2.38
N SER A 57 6.71 -5.45 3.31
CA SER A 57 6.38 -6.86 3.10
C SER A 57 5.23 -7.27 4.00
N VAL A 58 4.65 -8.45 3.77
CA VAL A 58 3.56 -9.00 4.58
C VAL A 58 4.02 -10.27 5.28
N ALA A 59 3.78 -10.36 6.59
CA ALA A 59 4.00 -11.58 7.36
C ALA A 59 2.81 -12.52 7.20
N THR A 60 3.00 -13.62 6.48
CA THR A 60 2.01 -14.70 6.33
C THR A 60 2.10 -15.77 7.43
N LYS A 61 3.06 -15.61 8.36
CA LYS A 61 3.26 -16.44 9.56
C LYS A 61 3.75 -15.57 10.70
N LEU A 62 3.33 -15.91 11.92
CA LEU A 62 3.74 -15.20 13.12
C LEU A 62 5.27 -15.05 13.23
N SER A 63 6.02 -16.11 12.94
CA SER A 63 7.50 -16.12 13.05
C SER A 63 8.22 -15.18 12.07
N GLN A 64 7.51 -14.59 11.11
CA GLN A 64 8.12 -13.68 10.14
C GLN A 64 8.08 -12.21 10.57
N VAL A 65 7.20 -11.85 11.51
CA VAL A 65 6.90 -10.44 11.86
C VAL A 65 8.16 -9.65 12.21
N GLU A 66 8.91 -10.10 13.20
CA GLU A 66 10.14 -9.43 13.67
C GLU A 66 11.20 -9.31 12.56
N HIS A 67 11.41 -10.39 11.81
CA HIS A 67 12.41 -10.41 10.74
C HIS A 67 12.05 -9.47 9.59
N ILE A 68 10.76 -9.41 9.20
CA ILE A 68 10.29 -8.50 8.16
C ILE A 68 10.42 -7.06 8.61
N ASN A 69 9.95 -6.71 9.81
CA ASN A 69 10.00 -5.34 10.31
C ASN A 69 11.44 -4.83 10.43
N SER A 70 12.35 -5.66 10.95
CA SER A 70 13.78 -5.35 11.02
C SER A 70 14.42 -5.20 9.63
N PHE A 71 14.04 -6.04 8.67
CA PHE A 71 14.51 -5.94 7.29
C PHE A 71 14.04 -4.63 6.62
N ILE A 72 12.77 -4.27 6.78
CA ILE A 72 12.23 -3.01 6.21
C ILE A 72 12.91 -1.79 6.84
N ALA A 73 13.10 -1.77 8.17
CA ALA A 73 13.81 -0.68 8.84
C ALA A 73 15.24 -0.52 8.30
N LYS A 74 15.95 -1.64 8.11
CA LYS A 74 17.29 -1.64 7.51
C LYS A 74 17.28 -1.14 6.06
N ALA A 75 16.30 -1.55 5.25
CA ALA A 75 16.18 -1.07 3.87
C ALA A 75 15.94 0.44 3.80
N VAL A 76 15.16 0.99 4.75
CA VAL A 76 14.95 2.45 4.89
C VAL A 76 16.25 3.17 5.23
N GLU A 77 17.02 2.66 6.19
CA GLU A 77 18.32 3.23 6.58
C GLU A 77 19.30 3.23 5.39
N GLU A 78 19.44 2.08 4.71
CA GLU A 78 20.31 1.92 3.54
C GLU A 78 19.86 2.77 2.34
N GLY A 79 18.56 3.05 2.24
CA GLY A 79 17.98 3.89 1.19
C GLY A 79 18.31 5.38 1.29
N GLY A 80 18.92 5.84 2.40
CA GLY A 80 19.42 7.21 2.54
C GLY A 80 18.36 8.29 2.30
N GLY A 81 17.11 8.07 2.74
CA GLY A 81 15.99 9.00 2.57
C GLY A 81 15.14 8.75 1.31
N PHE A 82 15.46 7.76 0.49
CA PHE A 82 14.65 7.39 -0.67
C PHE A 82 13.43 6.53 -0.29
N PHE A 83 13.44 5.88 0.87
CA PHE A 83 12.38 5.00 1.32
C PHE A 83 11.66 5.49 2.57
N THR A 84 10.36 5.24 2.62
CA THR A 84 9.55 5.18 3.84
C THR A 84 9.13 3.73 4.04
N GLY A 85 9.31 3.17 5.24
CA GLY A 85 8.98 1.77 5.53
C GLY A 85 7.66 1.61 6.26
N LEU A 86 6.83 0.65 5.84
CA LEU A 86 5.71 0.17 6.64
C LEU A 86 6.05 -1.19 7.23
N GLY A 87 5.68 -1.38 8.49
CA GLY A 87 5.78 -2.69 9.14
C GLY A 87 4.65 -3.63 8.75
N THR A 88 4.63 -4.78 9.38
CA THR A 88 3.55 -5.77 9.26
C THR A 88 3.33 -6.47 10.59
N VAL A 89 2.15 -7.03 10.79
CA VAL A 89 1.83 -7.93 11.89
C VAL A 89 1.19 -9.21 11.35
N HIS A 90 1.10 -10.24 12.20
CA HIS A 90 0.28 -11.42 11.94
C HIS A 90 -0.91 -11.42 12.94
N PRO A 91 -2.10 -11.89 12.55
CA PRO A 91 -3.26 -11.89 13.46
C PRO A 91 -3.02 -12.61 14.79
N ASP A 92 -2.14 -13.60 14.81
CA ASP A 92 -1.81 -14.38 16.01
C ASP A 92 -0.72 -13.75 16.91
N VAL A 93 -0.34 -12.50 16.66
CA VAL A 93 0.52 -11.74 17.58
C VAL A 93 -0.19 -11.60 18.93
N PRO A 94 0.44 -12.03 20.03
CA PRO A 94 -0.24 -12.09 21.33
C PRO A 94 -0.47 -10.70 21.96
N ASP A 95 0.32 -9.71 21.57
CA ASP A 95 0.25 -8.32 22.07
C ASP A 95 0.42 -7.34 20.90
N MET A 96 -0.71 -6.87 20.36
CA MET A 96 -0.71 -5.92 19.24
C MET A 96 -0.18 -4.55 19.62
N ALA A 97 -0.40 -4.10 20.85
CA ALA A 97 0.13 -2.82 21.32
C ALA A 97 1.67 -2.84 21.37
N LYS A 98 2.24 -3.95 21.86
CA LYS A 98 3.70 -4.14 21.80
C LYS A 98 4.21 -4.20 20.37
N ALA A 99 3.53 -4.91 19.47
CA ALA A 99 3.94 -4.98 18.06
C ALA A 99 3.93 -3.61 17.38
N VAL A 100 2.95 -2.76 17.66
CA VAL A 100 2.91 -1.37 17.17
C VAL A 100 4.06 -0.56 17.78
N HIS A 101 4.30 -0.67 19.09
CA HIS A 101 5.42 -0.01 19.74
C HIS A 101 6.76 -0.40 19.11
N ASP A 102 6.99 -1.69 18.90
CA ASP A 102 8.23 -2.20 18.27
C ASP A 102 8.42 -1.63 16.85
N MET A 103 7.34 -1.51 16.06
CA MET A 103 7.40 -0.88 14.73
C MET A 103 7.77 0.61 14.81
N LEU A 104 7.23 1.34 15.79
CA LEU A 104 7.56 2.75 16.02
C LEU A 104 9.02 2.94 16.43
N GLU A 105 9.55 2.09 17.32
CA GLU A 105 10.97 2.10 17.73
C GLU A 105 11.91 1.80 16.54
N LEU A 106 11.48 0.99 15.58
CA LEU A 106 12.19 0.76 14.32
C LEU A 106 12.08 1.92 13.32
N GLY A 107 11.33 2.98 13.66
CA GLY A 107 11.14 4.14 12.80
C GLY A 107 10.18 3.91 11.62
N LEU A 108 9.43 2.82 11.61
CA LEU A 108 8.43 2.53 10.59
C LEU A 108 7.25 3.51 10.69
N LYS A 109 6.61 3.82 9.56
CA LYS A 109 5.64 4.91 9.44
C LYS A 109 4.21 4.45 9.14
N GLY A 110 3.89 3.21 9.40
CA GLY A 110 2.60 2.63 9.19
C GLY A 110 2.67 1.11 9.19
N VAL A 111 1.55 0.45 8.90
CA VAL A 111 1.47 -1.02 8.84
C VAL A 111 0.82 -1.47 7.53
N LYS A 112 1.34 -2.53 6.92
CA LYS A 112 0.75 -3.21 5.75
C LYS A 112 0.14 -4.54 6.17
N LEU A 113 -1.10 -4.76 5.71
CA LEU A 113 -1.85 -6.01 5.87
C LEU A 113 -2.26 -6.56 4.50
N HIS A 114 -2.41 -7.88 4.44
CA HIS A 114 -2.99 -8.59 3.30
C HIS A 114 -3.89 -9.72 3.81
N PRO A 115 -5.15 -9.43 4.09
CA PRO A 115 -6.09 -10.32 4.76
C PRO A 115 -6.15 -11.71 4.16
N GLU A 116 -6.20 -11.83 2.83
CA GLU A 116 -6.32 -13.08 2.10
C GLU A 116 -5.10 -13.99 2.30
N THR A 117 -3.89 -13.44 2.26
CA THR A 117 -2.66 -14.21 2.46
C THR A 117 -2.37 -14.49 3.92
N GLN A 118 -2.92 -13.68 4.83
CA GLN A 118 -2.83 -13.85 6.29
C GLN A 118 -3.95 -14.72 6.86
N GLY A 119 -4.97 -15.05 6.04
CA GLY A 119 -6.11 -15.86 6.44
C GLY A 119 -6.97 -15.22 7.54
N CYS A 120 -7.14 -13.89 7.52
CA CYS A 120 -7.82 -13.15 8.58
C CYS A 120 -8.60 -11.97 8.01
N ALA A 121 -9.90 -11.93 8.28
CA ALA A 121 -10.75 -10.83 7.82
C ALA A 121 -10.35 -9.49 8.47
N VAL A 122 -10.52 -8.37 7.74
CA VAL A 122 -10.15 -7.04 8.23
C VAL A 122 -10.89 -6.63 9.51
N ASP A 123 -12.07 -7.18 9.73
CA ASP A 123 -12.89 -6.92 10.92
C ASP A 123 -12.81 -8.05 11.97
N ASP A 124 -11.81 -8.93 11.88
CA ASP A 124 -11.53 -9.93 12.93
C ASP A 124 -11.11 -9.23 14.24
N PRO A 125 -11.63 -9.65 15.41
CA PRO A 125 -11.27 -9.05 16.70
C PRO A 125 -9.78 -8.92 16.96
N ARG A 126 -8.94 -9.81 16.43
CA ARG A 126 -7.49 -9.74 16.57
C ARG A 126 -6.90 -8.52 15.84
N LEU A 127 -7.42 -8.18 14.65
CA LEU A 127 -7.00 -7.00 13.91
C LEU A 127 -7.63 -5.72 14.46
N LEU A 128 -8.82 -5.77 15.05
CA LEU A 128 -9.39 -4.60 15.75
C LEU A 128 -8.48 -4.13 16.88
N ALA A 129 -7.81 -5.04 17.60
CA ALA A 129 -6.82 -4.69 18.62
C ALA A 129 -5.59 -3.97 18.03
N LEU A 130 -5.17 -4.31 16.80
CA LEU A 130 -4.12 -3.58 16.07
C LEU A 130 -4.58 -2.14 15.77
N TYR A 131 -5.79 -1.98 15.20
CA TYR A 131 -6.29 -0.66 14.82
C TYR A 131 -6.47 0.26 16.03
N ASP A 132 -6.86 -0.30 17.17
CA ASP A 132 -6.95 0.44 18.43
C ASP A 132 -5.57 0.89 18.93
N ALA A 133 -4.56 0.05 18.80
CA ALA A 133 -3.20 0.33 19.23
C ALA A 133 -2.43 1.32 18.34
N CYS A 134 -2.78 1.45 17.05
CA CYS A 134 -2.10 2.35 16.13
C CYS A 134 -2.31 3.82 16.53
N PRO A 135 -1.28 4.70 16.51
CA PRO A 135 -1.46 6.15 16.58
C PRO A 135 -2.31 6.69 15.42
N GLU A 136 -2.88 7.89 15.59
CA GLU A 136 -3.72 8.50 14.54
C GLU A 136 -2.94 8.81 13.26
N ASP A 137 -1.67 9.15 13.40
CA ASP A 137 -0.73 9.46 12.31
C ASP A 137 0.04 8.23 11.80
N PHE A 138 -0.40 7.01 12.17
CA PHE A 138 0.22 5.75 11.74
C PHE A 138 -0.73 5.02 10.77
N PRO A 139 -0.62 5.26 9.45
CA PRO A 139 -1.56 4.75 8.46
C PRO A 139 -1.52 3.22 8.35
N ILE A 140 -2.69 2.66 8.06
CA ILE A 140 -2.94 1.23 7.92
C ILE A 140 -3.26 0.94 6.45
N LEU A 141 -2.28 0.45 5.70
CA LEU A 141 -2.42 0.04 4.31
C LEU A 141 -2.90 -1.41 4.24
N ILE A 142 -4.06 -1.62 3.66
CA ILE A 142 -4.70 -2.94 3.56
C ILE A 142 -4.88 -3.31 2.09
N HIS A 143 -4.47 -4.52 1.68
CA HIS A 143 -4.97 -5.12 0.46
C HIS A 143 -6.49 -5.29 0.59
N THR A 144 -7.27 -4.78 -0.34
CA THR A 144 -8.72 -4.74 -0.25
C THR A 144 -9.40 -5.29 -1.50
N GLY A 145 -10.56 -5.91 -1.33
CA GLY A 145 -11.30 -6.60 -2.36
C GLY A 145 -10.72 -8.00 -2.60
N ASP A 146 -10.94 -8.58 -3.66
CA ASP A 146 -10.66 -9.93 -4.13
C ASP A 146 -11.92 -10.80 -4.12
N PHE A 147 -12.58 -10.87 -5.29
CA PHE A 147 -13.85 -11.59 -5.46
C PHE A 147 -13.78 -13.08 -5.06
N ARG A 148 -12.57 -13.64 -4.93
CA ARG A 148 -12.34 -15.05 -4.56
C ARG A 148 -12.53 -15.31 -3.07
N TYR A 149 -12.49 -14.26 -2.24
CA TYR A 149 -12.46 -14.33 -0.78
C TYR A 149 -13.45 -13.34 -0.14
N ASP A 150 -13.84 -13.62 1.10
CA ASP A 150 -14.65 -12.72 1.92
C ASP A 150 -13.85 -12.25 3.14
N MET A 151 -12.69 -11.62 2.91
CA MET A 151 -11.83 -11.17 4.01
C MET A 151 -11.65 -9.66 4.07
N SER A 152 -11.64 -8.99 2.92
CA SER A 152 -11.41 -7.55 2.80
C SER A 152 -12.36 -6.88 1.79
N ASN A 153 -13.56 -7.44 1.61
CA ASN A 153 -14.54 -6.85 0.72
C ASN A 153 -15.01 -5.47 1.22
N PRO A 154 -15.63 -4.65 0.36
CA PRO A 154 -15.99 -3.28 0.68
C PRO A 154 -16.84 -3.13 1.96
N ASP A 155 -17.80 -4.01 2.19
CA ASP A 155 -18.66 -3.97 3.38
C ASP A 155 -17.88 -4.17 4.68
N ARG A 156 -16.90 -5.11 4.70
CA ARG A 156 -16.04 -5.32 5.86
C ARG A 156 -15.12 -4.12 6.08
N THR A 157 -14.57 -3.59 5.00
CA THR A 157 -13.76 -2.37 5.04
C THR A 157 -14.57 -1.20 5.57
N ALA A 158 -15.80 -0.98 5.09
CA ALA A 158 -16.68 0.08 5.60
C ALA A 158 -16.98 -0.07 7.10
N ARG A 159 -17.07 -1.31 7.62
CA ARG A 159 -17.26 -1.53 9.08
C ARG A 159 -16.09 -1.02 9.91
N ILE A 160 -14.85 -1.36 9.53
CA ILE A 160 -13.68 -0.89 10.28
C ILE A 160 -13.51 0.62 10.18
N LEU A 161 -13.79 1.23 9.03
CA LEU A 161 -13.76 2.69 8.88
C LEU A 161 -14.72 3.39 9.83
N LYS A 162 -15.93 2.86 10.02
CA LYS A 162 -16.92 3.37 10.97
C LYS A 162 -16.50 3.15 12.43
N MET A 163 -15.88 2.00 12.73
CA MET A 163 -15.43 1.68 14.09
C MET A 163 -14.24 2.52 14.54
N PHE A 164 -13.37 2.91 13.62
CA PHE A 164 -12.12 3.64 13.90
C PHE A 164 -12.04 4.96 13.11
N PRO A 165 -12.96 5.92 13.35
CA PRO A 165 -13.05 7.14 12.54
C PRO A 165 -11.83 8.06 12.66
N HIS A 166 -11.00 7.88 13.69
CA HIS A 166 -9.78 8.66 13.92
C HIS A 166 -8.51 7.97 13.41
N ARG A 167 -8.61 6.78 12.80
CA ARG A 167 -7.47 6.08 12.20
C ARG A 167 -7.43 6.33 10.71
N THR A 168 -6.25 6.50 10.15
CA THR A 168 -6.06 6.64 8.70
C THR A 168 -5.90 5.26 8.07
N PHE A 169 -6.81 4.91 7.17
CA PHE A 169 -6.75 3.68 6.38
C PHE A 169 -6.40 4.00 4.94
N ILE A 170 -5.67 3.08 4.30
CA ILE A 170 -5.40 3.10 2.87
C ILE A 170 -5.91 1.78 2.29
N GLY A 171 -6.93 1.84 1.46
CA GLY A 171 -7.43 0.70 0.69
C GLY A 171 -6.64 0.57 -0.60
N ALA A 172 -5.82 -0.47 -0.72
CA ALA A 172 -5.07 -0.72 -1.95
C ALA A 172 -6.00 -0.95 -3.15
N HIS A 173 -5.52 -0.63 -4.36
CA HIS A 173 -6.22 -0.92 -5.61
C HIS A 173 -7.63 -0.28 -5.68
N PHE A 174 -7.71 1.03 -5.41
CA PHE A 174 -8.97 1.78 -5.27
C PHE A 174 -9.96 1.18 -4.25
N GLY A 175 -9.44 0.58 -3.19
CA GLY A 175 -10.26 0.02 -2.11
C GLY A 175 -10.91 -1.33 -2.44
N GLY A 176 -10.62 -1.94 -3.60
CA GLY A 176 -11.30 -3.17 -3.99
C GLY A 176 -10.76 -3.83 -5.25
N TRP A 177 -9.56 -4.44 -5.19
CA TRP A 177 -9.04 -5.23 -6.31
C TRP A 177 -10.11 -6.19 -6.83
N SER A 178 -10.37 -6.17 -8.15
CA SER A 178 -11.41 -6.98 -8.84
C SER A 178 -12.88 -6.66 -8.55
N VAL A 179 -13.20 -5.82 -7.56
CA VAL A 179 -14.57 -5.38 -7.20
C VAL A 179 -14.67 -3.86 -7.11
N TRP A 180 -14.00 -3.15 -8.01
CA TRP A 180 -13.81 -1.69 -7.98
C TRP A 180 -15.11 -0.88 -7.94
N ASP A 181 -16.11 -1.23 -8.79
CA ASP A 181 -17.39 -0.51 -8.85
C ASP A 181 -18.11 -0.57 -7.49
N GLU A 182 -18.15 -1.77 -6.86
CA GLU A 182 -18.72 -1.98 -5.52
C GLU A 182 -17.92 -1.24 -4.44
N ALA A 183 -16.58 -1.26 -4.54
CA ALA A 183 -15.71 -0.56 -3.60
C ALA A 183 -15.94 0.94 -3.64
N VAL A 184 -16.00 1.54 -4.83
CA VAL A 184 -16.30 2.97 -4.98
C VAL A 184 -17.67 3.31 -4.42
N GLU A 185 -18.71 2.54 -4.75
CA GLU A 185 -20.07 2.76 -4.27
C GLU A 185 -20.16 2.73 -2.74
N THR A 186 -19.44 1.79 -2.12
CA THR A 186 -19.52 1.53 -0.67
C THR A 186 -18.60 2.44 0.15
N LEU A 187 -17.42 2.79 -0.40
CA LEU A 187 -16.32 3.38 0.37
C LEU A 187 -16.08 4.88 0.08
N HIS A 188 -16.60 5.44 -1.01
CA HIS A 188 -16.45 6.87 -1.25
C HIS A 188 -17.13 7.67 -0.12
N GLY A 189 -16.52 8.78 0.27
CA GLY A 189 -17.08 9.66 1.31
C GLY A 189 -16.65 9.32 2.75
N PHE A 190 -15.83 8.32 2.98
CA PHE A 190 -15.18 8.12 4.27
C PHE A 190 -13.97 9.07 4.42
N ASP A 191 -14.03 9.97 5.41
CA ASP A 191 -12.96 10.96 5.64
C ASP A 191 -11.63 10.34 6.05
N ASN A 192 -11.66 9.17 6.67
CA ASN A 192 -10.50 8.44 7.17
C ASN A 192 -9.96 7.38 6.20
N LEU A 193 -10.45 7.35 4.96
CA LEU A 193 -9.97 6.46 3.90
C LEU A 193 -9.19 7.24 2.85
N TYR A 194 -8.02 6.71 2.50
CA TYR A 194 -7.31 6.93 1.24
C TYR A 194 -7.35 5.65 0.42
N VAL A 195 -7.15 5.77 -0.89
CA VAL A 195 -7.00 4.61 -1.79
C VAL A 195 -5.75 4.78 -2.63
N ASP A 196 -5.18 3.70 -3.16
CA ASP A 196 -4.07 3.81 -4.11
C ASP A 196 -4.41 3.25 -5.50
N THR A 197 -3.65 3.67 -6.51
CA THR A 197 -3.86 3.29 -7.91
C THR A 197 -3.25 1.94 -8.28
N SER A 198 -2.50 1.32 -7.39
CA SER A 198 -1.68 0.16 -7.69
C SER A 198 -2.45 -0.98 -8.36
N SER A 199 -1.82 -1.67 -9.29
CA SER A 199 -2.39 -2.79 -10.07
C SER A 199 -3.65 -2.48 -10.89
N THR A 200 -4.21 -1.28 -10.81
CA THR A 200 -5.55 -1.01 -11.38
C THR A 200 -5.50 -0.90 -12.90
N PHE A 201 -4.56 -0.13 -13.46
CA PHE A 201 -4.47 0.07 -14.90
C PHE A 201 -4.22 -1.23 -15.67
N PHE A 202 -3.44 -2.13 -15.09
CA PHE A 202 -3.16 -3.41 -15.73
C PHE A 202 -4.39 -4.31 -15.85
N TRP A 203 -5.21 -4.37 -14.79
CA TRP A 203 -6.37 -5.24 -14.75
C TRP A 203 -7.63 -4.64 -15.38
N MET A 204 -7.66 -3.32 -15.54
CA MET A 204 -8.81 -2.61 -16.05
C MET A 204 -8.61 -2.21 -17.50
N SER A 205 -9.37 -2.79 -18.41
CA SER A 205 -9.28 -2.48 -19.84
C SER A 205 -9.83 -1.09 -20.22
N ASP A 206 -10.76 -0.56 -19.43
CA ASP A 206 -11.34 0.77 -19.63
C ASP A 206 -10.78 1.78 -18.63
N HIS A 207 -9.68 2.42 -18.98
CA HIS A 207 -9.02 3.42 -18.14
C HIS A 207 -9.89 4.67 -17.89
N SER A 208 -10.96 4.89 -18.65
CA SER A 208 -11.88 6.01 -18.35
C SER A 208 -12.58 5.85 -17.00
N LYS A 209 -12.83 4.63 -16.56
CA LYS A 209 -13.37 4.32 -15.24
C LYS A 209 -12.43 4.75 -14.11
N VAL A 210 -11.11 4.63 -14.29
CA VAL A 210 -10.13 5.07 -13.29
C VAL A 210 -10.28 6.55 -12.98
N ARG A 211 -10.49 7.37 -14.01
CA ARG A 211 -10.78 8.80 -13.82
C ARG A 211 -12.07 9.03 -13.04
N ASP A 212 -13.11 8.23 -13.29
CA ASP A 212 -14.38 8.35 -12.57
C ASP A 212 -14.23 7.92 -11.10
N TYR A 213 -13.42 6.91 -10.80
CA TYR A 213 -13.09 6.52 -9.43
C TYR A 213 -12.29 7.61 -8.69
N ILE A 214 -11.30 8.22 -9.37
CA ILE A 214 -10.56 9.36 -8.80
C ILE A 214 -11.50 10.48 -8.41
N ARG A 215 -12.50 10.77 -9.26
CA ARG A 215 -13.49 11.82 -8.98
C ARG A 215 -14.47 11.46 -7.88
N SER A 216 -14.83 10.18 -7.76
CA SER A 216 -15.74 9.70 -6.72
C SER A 216 -15.11 9.76 -5.34
N TYR A 217 -13.84 9.34 -5.21
CA TYR A 217 -13.11 9.46 -3.94
C TYR A 217 -12.65 10.89 -3.64
N GLY A 218 -12.43 11.71 -4.69
CA GLY A 218 -11.70 12.97 -4.62
C GLY A 218 -10.20 12.77 -4.79
N SER A 219 -9.54 13.55 -5.65
CA SER A 219 -8.10 13.43 -5.92
C SER A 219 -7.24 13.57 -4.68
N GLU A 220 -7.72 14.27 -3.64
CA GLU A 220 -7.06 14.44 -2.34
C GLU A 220 -7.09 13.18 -1.45
N LYS A 221 -7.77 12.12 -1.91
CA LYS A 221 -7.85 10.81 -1.24
C LYS A 221 -7.16 9.70 -2.02
N VAL A 222 -6.58 9.99 -3.18
CA VAL A 222 -5.94 9.00 -4.04
C VAL A 222 -4.42 9.12 -3.94
N LEU A 223 -3.75 8.01 -3.73
CA LEU A 223 -2.28 7.85 -3.71
C LEU A 223 -1.84 7.16 -5.00
N PHE A 224 -0.66 7.52 -5.52
CA PHE A 224 -0.05 6.78 -6.61
C PHE A 224 0.68 5.55 -6.08
N GLY A 225 0.53 4.40 -6.72
CA GLY A 225 1.23 3.16 -6.39
C GLY A 225 1.41 2.26 -7.62
N SER A 226 2.53 1.53 -7.68
CA SER A 226 2.84 0.60 -8.79
C SER A 226 2.47 -0.85 -8.51
N ASP A 227 2.50 -1.29 -7.26
CA ASP A 227 2.47 -2.69 -6.85
C ASP A 227 3.72 -3.48 -7.28
N PHE A 228 4.90 -2.81 -7.28
CA PHE A 228 6.16 -3.54 -7.46
C PHE A 228 6.23 -4.71 -6.45
N PRO A 229 6.68 -5.91 -6.83
CA PRO A 229 7.36 -6.29 -8.08
C PRO A 229 6.44 -6.76 -9.20
N MET A 230 5.12 -6.67 -9.05
CA MET A 230 4.19 -7.12 -10.08
C MET A 230 4.36 -6.33 -11.38
N TRP A 231 4.49 -5.00 -11.29
CA TRP A 231 4.50 -4.09 -12.43
C TRP A 231 5.71 -3.14 -12.42
N ASP A 232 6.09 -2.65 -13.63
CA ASP A 232 6.96 -1.49 -13.79
C ASP A 232 6.15 -0.22 -13.48
N VAL A 233 6.72 0.71 -12.73
CA VAL A 233 6.09 1.99 -12.41
C VAL A 233 5.86 2.87 -13.65
N LYS A 234 6.64 2.69 -14.72
CA LYS A 234 6.57 3.57 -15.89
C LYS A 234 5.24 3.50 -16.64
N PRO A 235 4.68 2.32 -16.97
CA PRO A 235 3.34 2.22 -17.54
C PRO A 235 2.27 2.84 -16.62
N GLU A 236 2.33 2.60 -15.31
CA GLU A 236 1.37 3.16 -14.35
C GLU A 236 1.38 4.70 -14.36
N ILE A 237 2.58 5.33 -14.47
CA ILE A 237 2.72 6.78 -14.62
C ILE A 237 2.10 7.25 -15.95
N ASP A 238 2.41 6.58 -17.05
CA ASP A 238 1.95 6.98 -18.38
C ASP A 238 0.43 6.88 -18.51
N ASP A 239 -0.16 5.80 -17.98
CA ASP A 239 -1.60 5.57 -18.00
C ASP A 239 -2.34 6.59 -17.12
N LEU A 240 -1.80 6.92 -15.94
CA LEU A 240 -2.38 7.97 -15.09
C LEU A 240 -2.32 9.33 -15.80
N LEU A 241 -1.20 9.68 -16.43
CA LEU A 241 -1.07 10.93 -17.20
C LEU A 241 -2.00 10.99 -18.41
N ALA A 242 -2.33 9.84 -19.02
CA ALA A 242 -3.25 9.76 -20.15
C ALA A 242 -4.72 10.06 -19.77
N LEU A 243 -5.08 10.05 -18.48
CA LEU A 243 -6.45 10.35 -18.01
C LEU A 243 -6.86 11.81 -18.20
N LYS A 244 -5.95 12.71 -18.50
CA LYS A 244 -6.20 14.16 -18.70
C LYS A 244 -6.91 14.79 -17.49
N LEU A 245 -6.35 14.55 -16.31
CA LEU A 245 -6.74 15.20 -15.06
C LEU A 245 -6.23 16.65 -15.05
N ARG A 246 -6.70 17.45 -14.09
CA ARG A 246 -6.15 18.79 -13.83
C ARG A 246 -4.77 18.69 -13.16
N ASP A 247 -3.95 19.72 -13.29
CA ASP A 247 -2.59 19.74 -12.71
C ASP A 247 -2.61 19.54 -11.19
N ASP A 248 -3.57 20.15 -10.48
CA ASP A 248 -3.75 20.01 -9.04
C ASP A 248 -4.14 18.57 -8.62
N GLU A 249 -4.92 17.85 -9.45
CA GLU A 249 -5.28 16.45 -9.24
C GLU A 249 -4.03 15.55 -9.39
N TYR A 250 -3.20 15.79 -10.40
CA TYR A 250 -1.94 15.07 -10.54
C TYR A 250 -0.99 15.29 -9.37
N GLU A 251 -0.82 16.54 -8.92
CA GLU A 251 0.04 16.83 -7.77
C GLU A 251 -0.47 16.18 -6.49
N ASN A 252 -1.79 16.12 -6.29
CA ASN A 252 -2.38 15.42 -5.16
C ASN A 252 -2.04 13.93 -5.20
N ILE A 253 -2.31 13.27 -6.32
CA ILE A 253 -2.16 11.82 -6.48
C ILE A 253 -0.68 11.41 -6.44
N PHE A 254 0.19 12.12 -7.19
CA PHE A 254 1.58 11.73 -7.32
C PHE A 254 2.43 12.01 -6.07
N HIS A 255 2.09 13.02 -5.25
CA HIS A 255 2.93 13.28 -4.09
C HIS A 255 2.26 13.94 -2.87
N ARG A 256 1.37 14.93 -3.01
CA ARG A 256 0.89 15.71 -1.85
C ARG A 256 0.17 14.85 -0.82
N ASN A 257 -0.66 13.91 -1.29
CA ASN A 257 -1.36 13.00 -0.39
C ASN A 257 -0.39 12.07 0.34
N ALA A 258 0.61 11.54 -0.35
CA ALA A 258 1.63 10.69 0.24
C ALA A 258 2.47 11.46 1.27
N GLU A 259 2.88 12.69 0.96
CA GLU A 259 3.59 13.58 1.89
C GLU A 259 2.78 13.80 3.17
N LYS A 260 1.48 14.03 3.03
CA LYS A 260 0.58 14.23 4.17
C LYS A 260 0.39 12.95 4.99
N VAL A 261 0.10 11.82 4.33
CA VAL A 261 -0.27 10.56 4.98
C VAL A 261 0.92 9.92 5.69
N PHE A 262 2.10 9.93 5.08
CA PHE A 262 3.30 9.28 5.61
C PHE A 262 4.28 10.25 6.29
N GLY A 263 3.96 11.55 6.34
CA GLY A 263 4.86 12.56 6.90
C GLY A 263 6.16 12.73 6.10
N ILE A 264 6.12 12.45 4.78
CA ILE A 264 7.29 12.56 3.91
C ILE A 264 7.58 14.05 3.69
N LYS A 265 8.74 14.51 4.14
CA LYS A 265 9.13 15.91 3.96
C LYS A 265 9.50 16.19 2.52
N CYS A 266 9.06 17.33 2.00
CA CYS A 266 9.59 17.86 0.76
C CYS A 266 11.10 18.08 0.96
N GLY A 267 11.93 17.25 0.34
CA GLY A 267 13.36 17.49 0.33
C GLY A 267 13.60 18.78 -0.44
N GLY A 268 14.00 19.83 0.27
CA GLY A 268 14.66 20.94 -0.41
C GLY A 268 15.90 20.36 -1.07
N VAL A 269 16.03 20.54 -2.38
CA VAL A 269 17.30 20.31 -3.07
C VAL A 269 18.35 21.17 -2.34
N ILE A 270 19.28 20.50 -1.62
CA ILE A 270 20.47 21.16 -1.10
C ILE A 270 21.43 21.36 -2.26
#